data_1205d57dbfbd8ca795bd3c89bdadcbc3
#
_entry.id   1205d57dbfbd8ca795bd3c89bdadcbc3
#
_cell.length_a   1.000
_cell.length_b   1.000
_cell.length_c   1.000
_cell.angle_alpha   90.00
_cell.angle_beta   90.00
_cell.angle_gamma   90.00
#
_symmetry.space_group_name_H-M   'P 1'
#
loop_
_entity.id
_entity.type
_entity.pdbx_description
1 polymer ?
#
loop_
_entity_poly.entity_id
_entity_poly.type
_entity_poly.pdbx_seq_one_letter_code
_entity_poly.pdbx_strand_id
1 'polypeptide(L)'
;LESHMPQSGYEYVNGRMQIEGKFEKVQIKYRGDFVYHWGYDKKSIRVRTTRQNMFQGFRSFNLQAPKRDQQLNNYLSLQLAARMGLLGPKTKLMRLYIYGIDQGIRVFVEQLDESTLRTARVMPGDLYRGEIIGKDRFTGIDKTIKLFNSSAVWDKMAANNHYDLDSMAPLEKLLDLIQRRNSPEAQAELSAVLDMVAWGRFSAFEVLAHTKHFSKSHNWRLYYDPWRRKIAPIVWDPAGWMWRPKTGERTVSSVINSKLHQALFLNGDFLRARSAALTEFFDRKE
;
A
#
# COMPACT_ATOMS: atom_id res chain seq x y z
N LEU A 1 -25.62 -5.86 4.64
CA LEU A 1 -24.24 -6.42 4.59
C LEU A 1 -24.24 -7.91 4.90
N GLU A 2 -24.90 -8.34 5.97
CA GLU A 2 -24.88 -9.75 6.40
C GLU A 2 -25.45 -10.72 5.35
N SER A 3 -26.44 -10.30 4.57
CA SER A 3 -27.07 -11.13 3.53
C SER A 3 -26.15 -11.51 2.36
N HIS A 4 -25.01 -10.85 2.22
CA HIS A 4 -24.07 -11.09 1.12
C HIS A 4 -22.82 -11.87 1.54
N MET A 5 -22.73 -12.33 2.78
CA MET A 5 -21.64 -13.17 3.25
C MET A 5 -21.63 -14.55 2.57
N PRO A 6 -20.48 -15.09 2.20
CA PRO A 6 -19.10 -14.62 2.37
C PRO A 6 -18.59 -13.63 1.29
N GLN A 7 -19.34 -13.38 0.23
CA GLN A 7 -18.92 -12.54 -0.90
C GLN A 7 -19.16 -11.04 -0.66
N SER A 8 -19.77 -10.66 0.42
CA SER A 8 -20.15 -9.26 0.72
C SER A 8 -19.00 -8.26 0.78
N GLY A 9 -17.77 -8.72 0.81
CA GLY A 9 -16.59 -7.88 0.67
C GLY A 9 -16.53 -7.10 -0.65
N TYR A 10 -17.24 -7.55 -1.67
CA TYR A 10 -17.20 -6.99 -3.04
C TYR A 10 -18.36 -6.05 -3.35
N GLU A 11 -19.49 -6.21 -2.69
CA GLU A 11 -20.69 -5.42 -2.97
C GLU A 11 -20.87 -4.28 -1.96
N TYR A 12 -21.22 -3.11 -2.52
CA TYR A 12 -21.58 -1.96 -1.71
C TYR A 12 -23.07 -1.93 -1.45
N VAL A 13 -23.45 -1.63 -0.20
CA VAL A 13 -24.81 -1.30 0.17
C VAL A 13 -24.91 0.18 0.53
N ASN A 14 -26.08 0.78 0.31
CA ASN A 14 -26.32 2.15 0.69
C ASN A 14 -26.52 2.28 2.20
N GLY A 15 -25.97 3.33 2.77
CA GLY A 15 -26.07 3.65 4.19
C GLY A 15 -26.04 5.15 4.43
N ARG A 16 -26.04 5.53 5.69
CA ARG A 16 -25.85 6.91 6.14
C ARG A 16 -24.74 6.96 7.17
N MET A 17 -23.93 7.99 7.12
CA MET A 17 -22.87 8.25 8.08
C MET A 17 -22.99 9.69 8.58
N GLN A 18 -22.80 9.90 9.87
CA GLN A 18 -22.72 11.25 10.41
C GLN A 18 -21.34 11.83 10.08
N ILE A 19 -21.32 12.92 9.33
CA ILE A 19 -20.15 13.69 8.95
C ILE A 19 -20.38 15.11 9.45
N GLU A 20 -19.51 15.60 10.34
CA GLU A 20 -19.59 16.96 10.90
C GLU A 20 -21.00 17.32 11.43
N GLY A 21 -21.61 16.37 12.13
CA GLY A 21 -22.93 16.53 12.72
C GLY A 21 -24.13 16.25 11.80
N LYS A 22 -23.92 16.12 10.48
CA LYS A 22 -24.98 15.83 9.51
C LYS A 22 -24.93 14.39 9.02
N PHE A 23 -26.10 13.81 8.76
CA PHE A 23 -26.20 12.47 8.19
C PHE A 23 -26.14 12.52 6.66
N GLU A 24 -25.05 12.03 6.12
CA GLU A 24 -24.77 11.98 4.68
C GLU A 24 -24.94 10.58 4.11
N LYS A 25 -25.36 10.50 2.84
CA LYS A 25 -25.44 9.23 2.11
C LYS A 25 -24.03 8.69 1.85
N VAL A 26 -23.84 7.41 2.15
CA VAL A 26 -22.59 6.69 1.89
C VAL A 26 -22.87 5.32 1.31
N GLN A 27 -21.87 4.72 0.72
CA GLN A 27 -21.85 3.31 0.36
C GLN A 27 -20.88 2.56 1.27
N ILE A 28 -21.30 1.41 1.76
CA ILE A 28 -20.54 0.63 2.75
C ILE A 28 -20.43 -0.80 2.23
N LYS A 29 -19.26 -1.42 2.44
CA LYS A 29 -19.08 -2.85 2.24
C LYS A 29 -18.12 -3.42 3.27
N TYR A 30 -18.17 -4.73 3.48
CA TYR A 30 -17.10 -5.39 4.19
C TYR A 30 -15.81 -5.32 3.38
N ARG A 31 -14.68 -5.35 4.06
CA ARG A 31 -13.36 -5.19 3.47
C ARG A 31 -12.51 -6.40 3.79
N GLY A 32 -11.61 -6.75 2.83
CA GLY A 32 -10.57 -7.75 2.98
C GLY A 32 -10.88 -9.06 2.28
N ASP A 33 -9.84 -9.68 1.74
CA ASP A 33 -9.96 -10.88 0.90
C ASP A 33 -9.98 -12.17 1.74
N PHE A 34 -9.62 -12.08 3.01
CA PHE A 34 -9.59 -13.21 3.93
C PHE A 34 -10.73 -13.16 4.95
N VAL A 35 -11.20 -14.34 5.34
CA VAL A 35 -12.30 -14.52 6.28
C VAL A 35 -12.11 -13.77 7.59
N TYR A 36 -10.91 -13.64 8.11
CA TYR A 36 -10.68 -12.93 9.38
C TYR A 36 -10.94 -11.41 9.31
N HIS A 37 -11.11 -10.81 8.13
CA HIS A 37 -11.53 -9.42 8.02
C HIS A 37 -13.02 -9.22 8.28
N TRP A 38 -13.83 -10.23 8.00
CA TRP A 38 -15.30 -10.14 8.07
C TRP A 38 -15.96 -11.34 8.79
N GLY A 39 -15.24 -12.44 9.02
CA GLY A 39 -15.75 -13.65 9.67
C GLY A 39 -15.88 -13.57 11.19
N TYR A 40 -15.42 -12.49 11.83
CA TYR A 40 -15.58 -12.23 13.26
C TYR A 40 -16.66 -11.16 13.50
N ASP A 41 -17.19 -11.06 14.71
CA ASP A 41 -18.20 -10.06 15.08
C ASP A 41 -17.73 -8.65 14.78
N LYS A 42 -16.50 -8.33 15.14
CA LYS A 42 -15.87 -7.04 14.82
C LYS A 42 -15.33 -7.01 13.39
N LYS A 43 -16.16 -6.62 12.44
CA LYS A 43 -15.84 -6.64 10.99
C LYS A 43 -15.12 -5.35 10.54
N SER A 44 -14.22 -5.49 9.58
CA SER A 44 -13.62 -4.36 8.87
C SER A 44 -14.53 -3.90 7.73
N ILE A 45 -14.71 -2.60 7.61
CA ILE A 45 -15.60 -2.02 6.59
C ILE A 45 -14.84 -1.04 5.70
N ARG A 46 -15.32 -0.89 4.47
CA ARG A 46 -14.94 0.18 3.55
C ARG A 46 -16.12 1.10 3.36
N VAL A 47 -15.87 2.39 3.46
CA VAL A 47 -16.85 3.45 3.26
C VAL A 47 -16.46 4.23 2.01
N ARG A 48 -17.46 4.55 1.18
CA ARG A 48 -17.36 5.48 0.06
C ARG A 48 -18.38 6.59 0.25
N THR A 49 -17.91 7.83 0.31
CA THR A 49 -18.75 9.03 0.41
C THR A 49 -19.11 9.54 -0.98
N THR A 50 -20.01 10.51 -1.06
CA THR A 50 -20.31 11.23 -2.30
C THR A 50 -19.17 12.21 -2.63
N ARG A 51 -19.12 12.71 -3.87
CA ARG A 51 -18.12 13.72 -4.28
C ARG A 51 -18.34 15.05 -3.56
N GLN A 52 -19.58 15.38 -3.24
CA GLN A 52 -19.95 16.65 -2.60
C GLN A 52 -19.67 16.62 -1.07
N ASN A 53 -19.79 15.45 -0.45
CA ASN A 53 -19.76 15.30 1.01
C ASN A 53 -18.66 14.29 1.40
N MET A 54 -17.41 14.66 1.20
CA MET A 54 -16.26 13.86 1.58
C MET A 54 -16.05 13.91 3.10
N PHE A 55 -15.62 12.80 3.67
CA PHE A 55 -15.23 12.75 5.08
C PHE A 55 -13.79 13.27 5.24
N GLN A 56 -13.63 14.48 5.79
CA GLN A 56 -12.32 15.12 6.00
C GLN A 56 -11.44 15.13 4.74
N GLY A 57 -12.06 15.33 3.57
CA GLY A 57 -11.37 15.31 2.29
C GLY A 57 -11.20 13.92 1.66
N PHE A 58 -11.61 12.85 2.35
CA PHE A 58 -11.50 11.49 1.83
C PHE A 58 -12.81 11.00 1.23
N ARG A 59 -12.74 10.57 -0.03
CA ARG A 59 -13.88 9.98 -0.73
C ARG A 59 -14.07 8.50 -0.39
N SER A 60 -12.99 7.78 -0.19
CA SER A 60 -13.02 6.37 0.17
C SER A 60 -11.99 6.06 1.23
N PHE A 61 -12.39 5.28 2.23
CA PHE A 61 -11.52 4.88 3.33
C PHE A 61 -11.95 3.55 3.93
N ASN A 62 -11.05 2.96 4.68
CA ASN A 62 -11.29 1.72 5.38
C ASN A 62 -11.32 1.99 6.90
N LEU A 63 -12.23 1.33 7.59
CA LEU A 63 -12.26 1.24 9.04
C LEU A 63 -11.88 -0.20 9.40
N GLN A 64 -10.60 -0.42 9.61
CA GLN A 64 -10.06 -1.73 9.97
C GLN A 64 -10.37 -2.03 11.42
N ALA A 65 -10.88 -3.23 11.66
CA ALA A 65 -11.19 -3.69 13.01
C ALA A 65 -9.97 -4.39 13.62
N PRO A 66 -9.30 -3.83 14.63
CA PRO A 66 -8.28 -4.56 15.37
C PRO A 66 -8.95 -5.68 16.16
N LYS A 67 -8.60 -6.92 15.89
CA LYS A 67 -9.17 -8.14 16.49
C LYS A 67 -8.18 -8.89 17.36
N ARG A 68 -6.90 -8.62 17.19
CA ARG A 68 -5.76 -9.19 17.91
C ARG A 68 -4.81 -8.06 18.27
N ASP A 69 -4.00 -8.26 19.27
CA ASP A 69 -3.03 -7.26 19.77
C ASP A 69 -2.13 -6.70 18.66
N GLN A 70 -1.73 -7.57 17.74
CA GLN A 70 -0.86 -7.21 16.62
C GLN A 70 -1.54 -6.41 15.49
N GLN A 71 -2.85 -6.20 15.54
CA GLN A 71 -3.54 -5.49 14.44
C GLN A 71 -3.39 -3.97 14.49
N LEU A 72 -2.90 -3.41 15.60
CA LEU A 72 -2.44 -2.02 15.65
C LEU A 72 -1.07 -1.84 14.99
N ASN A 73 -0.34 -2.91 14.74
CA ASN A 73 0.98 -2.84 14.10
C ASN A 73 0.90 -2.20 12.71
N ASN A 74 -0.19 -2.43 11.98
CA ASN A 74 -0.40 -1.77 10.69
C ASN A 74 -0.53 -0.25 10.84
N TYR A 75 -1.24 0.22 11.87
CA TYR A 75 -1.32 1.63 12.20
C TYR A 75 0.05 2.20 12.59
N LEU A 76 0.75 1.55 13.50
CA LEU A 76 2.07 2.01 13.98
C LEU A 76 3.09 2.05 12.85
N SER A 77 3.14 1.03 12.00
CA SER A 77 4.07 1.00 10.87
C SER A 77 3.74 2.06 9.80
N LEU A 78 2.47 2.38 9.56
CA LEU A 78 2.10 3.50 8.68
C LEU A 78 2.46 4.86 9.28
N GLN A 79 2.39 5.02 10.62
CA GLN A 79 2.88 6.21 11.30
C GLN A 79 4.41 6.35 11.17
N LEU A 80 5.14 5.24 11.34
CA LEU A 80 6.60 5.21 11.12
C LEU A 80 6.94 5.60 9.67
N ALA A 81 6.27 5.01 8.69
CA ALA A 81 6.47 5.34 7.27
C ALA A 81 6.27 6.83 6.99
N ALA A 82 5.21 7.42 7.55
CA ALA A 82 4.93 8.86 7.41
C ALA A 82 6.03 9.73 8.04
N ARG A 83 6.54 9.37 9.23
CA ARG A 83 7.66 10.07 9.88
C ARG A 83 8.98 9.95 9.10
N MET A 84 9.17 8.84 8.38
CA MET A 84 10.31 8.66 7.47
C MET A 84 10.13 9.38 6.12
N GLY A 85 9.03 10.13 5.93
CA GLY A 85 8.75 10.86 4.69
C GLY A 85 8.35 9.98 3.51
N LEU A 86 7.87 8.77 3.78
CA LEU A 86 7.37 7.85 2.76
C LEU A 86 5.93 8.16 2.38
N LEU A 87 5.62 8.02 1.10
CA LEU A 87 4.26 8.10 0.60
C LEU A 87 3.45 6.90 1.09
N GLY A 88 2.27 7.17 1.64
CA GLY A 88 1.36 6.16 2.14
C GLY A 88 0.01 6.74 2.53
N PRO A 89 -0.97 5.89 2.85
CA PRO A 89 -2.30 6.34 3.24
C PRO A 89 -2.27 7.07 4.58
N LYS A 90 -3.10 8.10 4.71
CA LYS A 90 -3.37 8.72 6.00
C LYS A 90 -4.05 7.73 6.93
N THR A 91 -3.62 7.70 8.17
CA THR A 91 -4.21 6.81 9.18
C THR A 91 -4.43 7.50 10.51
N LYS A 92 -5.46 7.06 11.24
CA LYS A 92 -5.76 7.50 12.59
C LYS A 92 -6.60 6.46 13.31
N LEU A 93 -6.65 6.55 14.64
CA LEU A 93 -7.58 5.77 15.44
C LEU A 93 -8.91 6.50 15.53
N MET A 94 -10.02 5.77 15.37
CA MET A 94 -11.38 6.29 15.44
C MET A 94 -12.26 5.35 16.24
N ARG A 95 -13.23 5.92 16.95
CA ARG A 95 -14.31 5.14 17.58
C ARG A 95 -15.51 5.08 16.65
N LEU A 96 -16.04 3.90 16.41
CA LEU A 96 -17.17 3.67 15.50
C LEU A 96 -18.44 3.40 16.31
N TYR A 97 -19.51 4.07 15.94
CA TYR A 97 -20.87 3.79 16.45
C TYR A 97 -21.76 3.36 15.28
N ILE A 98 -22.56 2.31 15.48
CA ILE A 98 -23.57 1.85 14.51
C ILE A 98 -24.91 1.84 15.24
N TYR A 99 -25.87 2.62 14.76
CA TYR A 99 -27.16 2.82 15.42
C TYR A 99 -27.05 3.23 16.91
N GLY A 100 -26.05 4.06 17.23
CA GLY A 100 -25.76 4.49 18.60
C GLY A 100 -25.01 3.48 19.45
N ILE A 101 -24.83 2.24 18.99
CA ILE A 101 -24.11 1.19 19.70
C ILE A 101 -22.62 1.33 19.42
N ASP A 102 -21.82 1.38 20.47
CA ASP A 102 -20.37 1.46 20.41
C ASP A 102 -19.77 0.18 19.83
N GLN A 103 -19.08 0.31 18.72
CA GLN A 103 -18.34 -0.77 18.05
C GLN A 103 -16.84 -0.76 18.39
N GLY A 104 -16.42 0.12 19.29
CA GLY A 104 -15.04 0.27 19.73
C GLY A 104 -14.12 0.91 18.70
N ILE A 105 -12.83 0.84 18.98
CA ILE A 105 -11.79 1.47 18.16
C ILE A 105 -11.66 0.78 16.80
N ARG A 106 -11.43 1.59 15.77
CA ARG A 106 -11.10 1.22 14.40
C ARG A 106 -9.83 1.96 13.96
N VAL A 107 -9.04 1.33 13.12
CA VAL A 107 -7.98 2.01 12.39
C VAL A 107 -8.57 2.56 11.11
N PHE A 108 -8.69 3.88 11.02
CA PHE A 108 -8.98 4.56 9.76
C PHE A 108 -7.76 4.45 8.86
N VAL A 109 -7.95 4.02 7.63
CA VAL A 109 -6.93 3.97 6.58
C VAL A 109 -7.52 4.52 5.30
N GLU A 110 -6.93 5.59 4.79
CA GLU A 110 -7.27 6.16 3.49
C GLU A 110 -7.22 5.08 2.40
N GLN A 111 -8.16 5.10 1.47
CA GLN A 111 -8.05 4.32 0.24
C GLN A 111 -7.25 5.12 -0.77
N LEU A 112 -6.13 4.54 -1.21
CA LEU A 112 -5.27 5.22 -2.19
C LEU A 112 -6.02 5.53 -3.48
N ASP A 113 -5.99 6.78 -3.87
CA ASP A 113 -6.51 7.31 -5.14
C ASP A 113 -5.79 8.63 -5.49
N GLU A 114 -6.29 9.36 -6.47
CA GLU A 114 -5.72 10.67 -6.86
C GLU A 114 -5.69 11.68 -5.71
N SER A 115 -6.65 11.61 -4.77
CA SER A 115 -6.68 12.52 -3.63
C SER A 115 -5.48 12.31 -2.70
N THR A 116 -4.95 11.10 -2.64
CA THR A 116 -3.74 10.77 -1.86
C THR A 116 -2.54 11.59 -2.34
N LEU A 117 -2.36 11.72 -3.66
CA LEU A 117 -1.27 12.49 -4.24
C LEU A 117 -1.40 13.98 -3.90
N ARG A 118 -2.63 14.51 -3.98
CA ARG A 118 -2.92 15.91 -3.62
C ARG A 118 -2.65 16.19 -2.15
N THR A 119 -3.13 15.32 -1.27
CA THR A 119 -2.90 15.47 0.19
C THR A 119 -1.44 15.29 0.58
N ALA A 120 -0.69 14.48 -0.15
CA ALA A 120 0.75 14.35 -0.01
C ALA A 120 1.54 15.49 -0.67
N ARG A 121 0.86 16.41 -1.38
CA ARG A 121 1.48 17.53 -2.11
C ARG A 121 2.53 17.08 -3.14
N VAL A 122 2.28 15.93 -3.76
CA VAL A 122 3.08 15.46 -4.90
C VAL A 122 2.33 15.69 -6.21
N MET A 123 3.05 15.67 -7.32
CA MET A 123 2.47 15.90 -8.64
C MET A 123 1.41 14.84 -8.97
N PRO A 124 0.32 15.20 -9.65
CA PRO A 124 -0.58 14.21 -10.22
C PRO A 124 0.18 13.23 -11.10
N GLY A 125 -0.02 11.95 -10.90
CA GLY A 125 0.69 10.90 -11.60
C GLY A 125 -0.04 9.57 -11.54
N ASP A 126 0.58 8.52 -12.07
CA ASP A 126 -0.02 7.20 -12.09
C ASP A 126 0.22 6.45 -10.78
N LEU A 127 -0.81 5.77 -10.31
CA LEU A 127 -0.74 4.85 -9.19
C LEU A 127 -0.95 3.42 -9.70
N TYR A 128 0.01 2.55 -9.46
CA TYR A 128 -0.07 1.14 -9.82
C TYR A 128 -0.28 0.28 -8.58
N ARG A 129 -1.13 -0.73 -8.72
CA ARG A 129 -1.40 -1.75 -7.72
C ARG A 129 -0.94 -3.10 -8.21
N GLY A 130 0.07 -3.66 -7.56
CA GLY A 130 0.53 -5.03 -7.75
C GLY A 130 -0.03 -5.95 -6.66
N GLU A 131 -0.97 -6.81 -7.06
CA GLU A 131 -1.67 -7.71 -6.18
C GLU A 131 -2.14 -8.94 -6.93
N ILE A 132 -1.65 -10.12 -6.56
CA ILE A 132 -2.10 -11.39 -7.14
C ILE A 132 -3.00 -12.13 -6.13
N ILE A 133 -2.71 -12.02 -4.83
CA ILE A 133 -3.51 -12.67 -3.79
C ILE A 133 -4.96 -12.18 -3.87
N GLY A 134 -5.88 -13.11 -3.98
CA GLY A 134 -7.29 -12.80 -4.18
C GLY A 134 -7.72 -12.78 -5.65
N LYS A 135 -6.90 -12.30 -6.58
CA LYS A 135 -7.19 -12.35 -8.02
C LYS A 135 -7.21 -13.81 -8.54
N ASP A 136 -6.23 -14.60 -8.14
CA ASP A 136 -6.09 -16.00 -8.52
C ASP A 136 -7.31 -16.87 -8.15
N ARG A 137 -8.06 -16.48 -7.12
CA ARG A 137 -9.26 -17.19 -6.68
C ARG A 137 -10.48 -16.93 -7.56
N PHE A 138 -10.55 -15.74 -8.16
CA PHE A 138 -11.75 -15.25 -8.85
C PHE A 138 -11.56 -15.08 -10.35
N THR A 139 -10.33 -14.98 -10.81
CA THR A 139 -10.03 -14.70 -12.21
C THR A 139 -9.28 -15.82 -12.94
N GLY A 140 -8.97 -16.92 -12.25
CA GLY A 140 -8.24 -18.03 -12.85
C GLY A 140 -6.78 -17.71 -13.23
N ILE A 141 -6.20 -16.65 -12.64
CA ILE A 141 -4.80 -16.29 -12.90
C ILE A 141 -3.88 -17.44 -12.50
N ASP A 142 -2.97 -17.79 -13.39
CA ASP A 142 -1.95 -18.80 -13.15
C ASP A 142 -1.09 -18.41 -11.93
N LYS A 143 -1.07 -19.28 -10.93
CA LYS A 143 -0.31 -19.07 -9.68
C LYS A 143 1.20 -19.04 -9.86
N THR A 144 1.71 -19.43 -11.01
CA THR A 144 3.12 -19.33 -11.37
C THR A 144 3.54 -17.89 -11.69
N ILE A 145 2.59 -17.04 -12.10
CA ILE A 145 2.84 -15.63 -12.40
C ILE A 145 3.24 -14.90 -11.13
N LYS A 146 4.33 -14.12 -11.23
CA LYS A 146 4.81 -13.22 -10.20
C LYS A 146 4.66 -11.77 -10.64
N LEU A 147 4.43 -10.85 -9.71
CA LEU A 147 4.17 -9.44 -10.00
C LEU A 147 5.20 -8.80 -10.93
N PHE A 148 6.48 -9.09 -10.70
CA PHE A 148 7.55 -8.48 -11.47
C PHE A 148 7.92 -9.24 -12.75
N ASN A 149 7.04 -10.14 -13.22
CA ASN A 149 7.21 -10.83 -14.49
C ASN A 149 6.33 -10.25 -15.61
N SER A 150 5.20 -9.61 -15.27
CA SER A 150 4.23 -9.13 -16.26
C SER A 150 3.43 -7.95 -15.72
N SER A 151 3.14 -6.97 -16.58
CA SER A 151 2.24 -5.85 -16.29
C SER A 151 0.77 -6.29 -16.18
N ALA A 152 0.39 -7.40 -16.80
CA ALA A 152 -0.99 -7.90 -16.85
C ALA A 152 -1.63 -8.18 -15.46
N VAL A 153 -0.82 -8.38 -14.43
CA VAL A 153 -1.30 -8.60 -13.04
C VAL A 153 -1.32 -7.32 -12.19
N TRP A 154 -1.00 -6.18 -12.80
CA TRP A 154 -1.06 -4.87 -12.16
C TRP A 154 -2.31 -4.12 -12.59
N ASP A 155 -2.83 -3.30 -11.69
CA ASP A 155 -3.93 -2.38 -11.98
C ASP A 155 -3.44 -0.94 -11.89
N LYS A 156 -3.95 -0.08 -12.75
CA LYS A 156 -3.79 1.36 -12.67
C LYS A 156 -4.92 1.92 -11.80
N MET A 157 -4.60 2.41 -10.61
CA MET A 157 -5.58 2.90 -9.63
C MET A 157 -5.92 4.38 -9.84
N ALA A 158 -4.97 5.16 -10.29
CA ALA A 158 -5.11 6.54 -10.70
C ALA A 158 -4.26 6.75 -11.94
N ALA A 159 -4.75 7.58 -12.84
CA ALA A 159 -4.09 7.92 -14.07
C ALA A 159 -4.01 9.43 -14.19
N ASN A 160 -2.86 9.94 -14.66
CA ASN A 160 -2.80 11.30 -15.15
C ASN A 160 -3.15 11.32 -16.64
N ASN A 161 -3.33 12.51 -17.20
CA ASN A 161 -3.72 12.68 -18.59
C ASN A 161 -2.55 12.56 -19.59
N HIS A 162 -1.36 12.17 -19.17
CA HIS A 162 -0.19 12.02 -20.04
C HIS A 162 -0.19 10.73 -20.84
N TYR A 163 -0.78 9.68 -20.29
CA TYR A 163 -0.88 8.37 -20.91
C TYR A 163 -2.34 7.95 -20.97
N ASP A 164 -2.70 7.19 -21.98
CA ASP A 164 -4.00 6.55 -22.04
C ASP A 164 -4.27 5.73 -20.78
N LEU A 165 -5.53 5.63 -20.40
CA LEU A 165 -5.94 4.94 -19.16
C LEU A 165 -5.37 3.52 -19.09
N ASP A 166 -5.27 2.85 -20.23
CA ASP A 166 -4.78 1.47 -20.34
C ASP A 166 -3.25 1.38 -20.49
N SER A 167 -2.57 2.51 -20.69
CA SER A 167 -1.12 2.51 -20.86
C SER A 167 -0.39 2.20 -19.55
N MET A 168 0.46 1.18 -19.57
CA MET A 168 1.31 0.75 -18.48
C MET A 168 2.81 1.03 -18.76
N ALA A 169 3.13 1.82 -19.78
CA ALA A 169 4.49 1.99 -20.29
C ALA A 169 5.57 2.30 -19.24
N PRO A 170 5.36 3.18 -18.23
CA PRO A 170 6.37 3.39 -17.18
C PRO A 170 6.62 2.14 -16.34
N LEU A 171 5.57 1.38 -16.04
CA LEU A 171 5.69 0.13 -15.29
C LEU A 171 6.37 -0.95 -16.13
N GLU A 172 6.02 -1.08 -17.40
CA GLU A 172 6.61 -2.06 -18.32
C GLU A 172 8.11 -1.82 -18.49
N LYS A 173 8.53 -0.55 -18.61
CA LYS A 173 9.95 -0.21 -18.60
C LYS A 173 10.64 -0.65 -17.32
N LEU A 174 10.03 -0.43 -16.16
CA LEU A 174 10.58 -0.92 -14.88
C LEU A 174 10.69 -2.45 -14.86
N LEU A 175 9.65 -3.15 -15.32
CA LEU A 175 9.66 -4.61 -15.34
C LEU A 175 10.76 -5.18 -16.25
N ASP A 176 10.97 -4.57 -17.43
CA ASP A 176 12.07 -4.95 -18.33
C ASP A 176 13.43 -4.77 -17.65
N LEU A 177 13.68 -3.63 -17.03
CA LEU A 177 14.92 -3.36 -16.30
C LEU A 177 15.15 -4.37 -15.16
N ILE A 178 14.11 -4.74 -14.43
CA ILE A 178 14.18 -5.76 -13.40
C ILE A 178 14.57 -7.14 -13.98
N GLN A 179 14.08 -7.50 -15.17
CA GLN A 179 14.50 -8.76 -15.82
C GLN A 179 16.00 -8.72 -16.21
N ARG A 180 16.48 -7.58 -16.69
CA ARG A 180 17.88 -7.36 -17.11
C ARG A 180 18.81 -6.89 -15.98
N ARG A 181 18.39 -6.98 -14.72
CA ARG A 181 19.04 -6.39 -13.53
C ARG A 181 20.51 -6.71 -13.32
N ASN A 182 21.02 -7.77 -13.95
CA ASN A 182 22.43 -8.15 -13.82
C ASN A 182 23.36 -7.37 -14.78
N SER A 183 22.81 -6.60 -15.74
CA SER A 183 23.63 -5.79 -16.63
C SER A 183 23.91 -4.40 -16.03
N PRO A 184 25.14 -3.85 -16.20
CA PRO A 184 25.49 -2.51 -15.75
C PRO A 184 24.59 -1.43 -16.35
N GLU A 185 24.20 -1.58 -17.62
CA GLU A 185 23.34 -0.65 -18.33
C GLU A 185 21.93 -0.60 -17.69
N ALA A 186 21.36 -1.76 -17.39
CA ALA A 186 20.06 -1.83 -16.70
C ALA A 186 20.14 -1.24 -15.29
N GLN A 187 21.26 -1.39 -14.59
CA GLN A 187 21.47 -0.77 -13.27
C GLN A 187 21.56 0.76 -13.37
N ALA A 188 22.26 1.30 -14.36
CA ALA A 188 22.31 2.73 -14.61
C ALA A 188 20.91 3.30 -14.97
N GLU A 189 20.18 2.59 -15.83
CA GLU A 189 18.80 2.98 -16.16
C GLU A 189 17.85 2.85 -14.96
N LEU A 190 18.00 1.85 -14.08
CA LEU A 190 17.23 1.76 -12.83
C LEU A 190 17.46 3.00 -11.96
N SER A 191 18.70 3.49 -11.82
CA SER A 191 18.98 4.75 -11.13
C SER A 191 18.32 5.95 -11.79
N ALA A 192 18.15 5.93 -13.10
CA ALA A 192 17.47 6.99 -13.83
C ALA A 192 15.95 6.97 -13.67
N VAL A 193 15.31 5.80 -13.57
CA VAL A 193 13.83 5.68 -13.53
C VAL A 193 13.27 5.51 -12.12
N LEU A 194 14.07 5.14 -11.12
CA LEU A 194 13.62 5.01 -9.74
C LEU A 194 13.99 6.25 -8.91
N ASP A 195 13.14 6.62 -7.96
CA ASP A 195 13.48 7.59 -6.92
C ASP A 195 14.30 6.89 -5.85
N MET A 196 15.63 6.85 -6.03
CA MET A 196 16.52 6.09 -5.17
C MET A 196 16.48 6.55 -3.70
N VAL A 197 16.20 7.82 -3.44
CA VAL A 197 16.04 8.33 -2.06
C VAL A 197 14.77 7.73 -1.43
N ALA A 198 13.66 7.73 -2.13
CA ALA A 198 12.42 7.14 -1.65
C ALA A 198 12.55 5.61 -1.49
N TRP A 199 13.22 4.93 -2.40
CA TRP A 199 13.48 3.49 -2.31
C TRP A 199 14.45 3.13 -1.18
N GLY A 200 15.47 3.94 -0.93
CA GLY A 200 16.37 3.79 0.21
C GLY A 200 15.62 3.91 1.54
N ARG A 201 14.78 4.94 1.68
CA ARG A 201 13.91 5.11 2.86
C ARG A 201 12.92 3.96 3.03
N PHE A 202 12.34 3.47 1.92
CA PHE A 202 11.42 2.35 1.94
C PHE A 202 12.11 1.08 2.45
N SER A 203 13.31 0.78 1.96
CA SER A 203 14.06 -0.38 2.43
C SER A 203 14.54 -0.25 3.88
N ALA A 204 14.91 0.96 4.32
CA ALA A 204 15.18 1.22 5.73
C ALA A 204 13.93 0.98 6.59
N PHE A 205 12.77 1.46 6.13
CA PHE A 205 11.48 1.20 6.77
C PHE A 205 11.15 -0.29 6.88
N GLU A 206 11.38 -1.09 5.83
CA GLU A 206 11.13 -2.54 5.87
C GLU A 206 11.92 -3.21 7.00
N VAL A 207 13.16 -2.81 7.20
CA VAL A 207 14.03 -3.33 8.28
C VAL A 207 13.53 -2.87 9.64
N LEU A 208 13.27 -1.56 9.81
CA LEU A 208 12.85 -0.98 11.09
C LEU A 208 11.47 -1.48 11.53
N ALA A 209 10.54 -1.61 10.61
CA ALA A 209 9.21 -2.14 10.85
C ALA A 209 9.17 -3.67 10.90
N HIS A 210 10.27 -4.37 10.66
CA HIS A 210 10.31 -5.83 10.55
C HIS A 210 9.21 -6.38 9.63
N THR A 211 8.94 -5.72 8.51
CA THR A 211 7.89 -6.13 7.58
C THR A 211 8.44 -7.06 6.49
N LYS A 212 7.66 -8.07 6.15
CA LYS A 212 7.88 -8.97 5.00
C LYS A 212 6.67 -8.98 4.05
N HIS A 213 5.80 -7.98 4.19
CA HIS A 213 4.50 -7.98 3.53
C HIS A 213 4.55 -7.54 2.07
N PHE A 214 5.67 -6.95 1.63
CA PHE A 214 5.94 -6.60 0.23
C PHE A 214 6.64 -7.77 -0.47
N SER A 215 5.86 -8.68 -1.03
CA SER A 215 6.36 -9.96 -1.54
C SER A 215 6.32 -10.05 -3.07
N LYS A 216 6.74 -11.18 -3.60
CA LYS A 216 6.66 -11.48 -5.05
C LYS A 216 5.23 -11.51 -5.62
N SER A 217 4.20 -11.46 -4.76
CA SER A 217 2.79 -11.60 -5.17
C SER A 217 1.83 -10.63 -4.50
N HIS A 218 2.30 -9.75 -3.60
CA HIS A 218 1.38 -9.06 -2.69
C HIS A 218 1.86 -7.66 -2.27
N ASN A 219 0.90 -6.75 -2.09
CA ASN A 219 0.98 -5.45 -1.43
C ASN A 219 1.86 -4.37 -2.09
N TRP A 220 2.24 -4.53 -3.33
CA TRP A 220 2.97 -3.47 -4.00
C TRP A 220 2.05 -2.33 -4.43
N ARG A 221 2.48 -1.11 -4.14
CA ARG A 221 1.90 0.14 -4.64
C ARG A 221 3.03 1.02 -5.11
N LEU A 222 2.91 1.53 -6.33
CA LEU A 222 3.93 2.37 -6.96
C LEU A 222 3.29 3.66 -7.43
N TYR A 223 4.02 4.74 -7.27
CA TYR A 223 3.68 6.04 -7.82
C TYR A 223 4.67 6.40 -8.91
N TYR A 224 4.16 6.74 -10.10
CA TYR A 224 4.95 7.31 -11.17
C TYR A 224 4.74 8.82 -11.22
N ASP A 225 5.82 9.57 -11.03
CA ASP A 225 5.90 11.00 -11.22
C ASP A 225 6.23 11.30 -12.68
N PRO A 226 5.27 11.79 -13.49
CA PRO A 226 5.50 12.01 -14.92
C PRO A 226 6.43 13.18 -15.19
N TRP A 227 6.52 14.14 -14.27
CA TRP A 227 7.40 15.29 -14.38
C TRP A 227 8.87 14.92 -14.19
N ARG A 228 9.16 14.18 -13.12
CA ARG A 228 10.52 13.70 -12.85
C ARG A 228 10.86 12.41 -13.59
N ARG A 229 9.87 11.75 -14.20
CA ARG A 229 9.96 10.42 -14.81
C ARG A 229 10.51 9.38 -13.84
N LYS A 230 10.10 9.45 -12.58
CA LYS A 230 10.56 8.59 -11.48
C LYS A 230 9.43 7.75 -10.93
N ILE A 231 9.77 6.51 -10.57
CA ILE A 231 8.87 5.62 -9.86
C ILE A 231 9.32 5.55 -8.39
N ALA A 232 8.38 5.83 -7.49
CA ALA A 232 8.57 5.77 -6.05
C ALA A 232 7.66 4.70 -5.42
N PRO A 233 8.08 4.10 -4.28
CA PRO A 233 7.24 3.17 -3.54
C PRO A 233 6.17 3.92 -2.75
N ILE A 234 5.02 3.26 -2.56
CA ILE A 234 4.00 3.67 -1.60
C ILE A 234 3.88 2.57 -0.55
N VAL A 235 3.96 2.95 0.71
CA VAL A 235 3.74 2.00 1.81
C VAL A 235 2.25 1.67 1.91
N TRP A 236 1.91 0.41 1.73
CA TRP A 236 0.53 -0.07 1.80
C TRP A 236 0.45 -1.37 2.59
N ASP A 237 -0.40 -1.41 3.61
CA ASP A 237 -0.65 -2.59 4.46
C ASP A 237 0.65 -3.28 4.93
N PRO A 238 1.57 -2.55 5.56
CA PRO A 238 2.92 -3.05 5.85
C PRO A 238 2.94 -4.17 6.89
N ALA A 239 1.93 -4.27 7.76
CA ALA A 239 1.83 -5.27 8.82
C ALA A 239 3.15 -5.44 9.60
N GLY A 240 3.79 -4.32 9.95
CA GLY A 240 5.08 -4.31 10.64
C GLY A 240 5.01 -5.00 12.00
N TRP A 241 6.11 -5.58 12.42
CA TRP A 241 6.29 -6.35 13.67
C TRP A 241 5.28 -7.50 13.87
N MET A 242 4.53 -7.86 12.84
CA MET A 242 3.58 -8.98 12.90
C MET A 242 4.30 -10.33 12.93
N TRP A 243 5.45 -10.41 12.28
CA TRP A 243 6.27 -11.62 12.23
C TRP A 243 7.42 -11.49 13.23
N ARG A 244 7.38 -12.32 14.29
CA ARG A 244 8.54 -12.45 15.17
C ARG A 244 9.66 -13.13 14.38
N PRO A 245 10.85 -12.54 14.30
CA PRO A 245 11.99 -13.24 13.71
C PRO A 245 12.25 -14.51 14.53
N LYS A 246 12.44 -15.63 13.86
CA LYS A 246 13.04 -16.80 14.51
C LYS A 246 14.42 -16.41 15.00
N THR A 247 14.81 -16.92 16.16
CA THR A 247 16.11 -16.64 16.77
C THR A 247 17.22 -16.87 15.74
N GLY A 248 18.00 -15.85 15.43
CA GLY A 248 19.10 -15.92 14.42
C GLY A 248 18.77 -15.42 13.01
N GLU A 249 17.51 -15.17 12.62
CA GLU A 249 17.13 -14.77 11.25
C GLU A 249 17.07 -13.22 11.02
N ARG A 250 17.97 -12.45 11.57
CA ARG A 250 18.03 -11.00 11.32
C ARG A 250 19.02 -10.65 10.21
N THR A 251 18.90 -11.27 9.05
CA THR A 251 19.77 -10.97 7.92
C THR A 251 19.09 -10.09 6.89
N VAL A 252 19.87 -9.30 6.15
CA VAL A 252 19.40 -8.48 5.01
C VAL A 252 18.62 -9.32 4.00
N SER A 253 18.97 -10.59 3.85
CA SER A 253 18.26 -11.54 2.98
C SER A 253 16.78 -11.75 3.35
N SER A 254 16.39 -11.46 4.59
CA SER A 254 14.99 -11.59 5.02
C SER A 254 14.03 -10.58 4.36
N VAL A 255 14.54 -9.48 3.81
CA VAL A 255 13.75 -8.47 3.08
C VAL A 255 13.83 -8.64 1.56
N ILE A 256 14.71 -9.51 1.04
CA ILE A 256 14.87 -9.76 -0.40
C ILE A 256 13.91 -10.88 -0.84
N ASN A 257 12.64 -10.53 -1.02
CA ASN A 257 11.59 -11.50 -1.33
C ASN A 257 10.89 -11.25 -2.68
N SER A 258 11.44 -10.39 -3.53
CA SER A 258 10.98 -10.15 -4.89
C SER A 258 12.13 -9.86 -5.85
N LYS A 259 11.88 -9.96 -7.17
CA LYS A 259 12.86 -9.58 -8.20
C LYS A 259 13.24 -8.10 -8.13
N LEU A 260 12.31 -7.24 -7.71
CA LEU A 260 12.59 -5.82 -7.51
C LEU A 260 13.60 -5.61 -6.37
N HIS A 261 13.43 -6.30 -5.24
CA HIS A 261 14.43 -6.26 -4.16
C HIS A 261 15.80 -6.71 -4.67
N GLN A 262 15.87 -7.81 -5.43
CA GLN A 262 17.13 -8.27 -6.02
C GLN A 262 17.77 -7.19 -6.90
N ALA A 263 16.99 -6.53 -7.75
CA ALA A 263 17.48 -5.46 -8.61
C ALA A 263 18.01 -4.26 -7.81
N LEU A 264 17.29 -3.85 -6.77
CA LEU A 264 17.67 -2.76 -5.88
C LEU A 264 18.97 -3.07 -5.12
N PHE A 265 19.12 -4.27 -4.56
CA PHE A 265 20.32 -4.65 -3.79
C PHE A 265 21.57 -4.86 -4.66
N LEU A 266 21.44 -4.91 -5.99
CA LEU A 266 22.54 -4.85 -6.93
C LEU A 266 22.93 -3.40 -7.30
N ASN A 267 22.13 -2.40 -6.90
CA ASN A 267 22.31 -1.02 -7.31
C ASN A 267 23.05 -0.19 -6.25
N GLY A 268 24.20 0.40 -6.63
CA GLY A 268 25.04 1.18 -5.72
C GLY A 268 24.35 2.47 -5.22
N ASP A 269 23.57 3.18 -6.05
CA ASP A 269 22.86 4.38 -5.66
C ASP A 269 21.78 4.08 -4.60
N PHE A 270 21.07 2.96 -4.79
CA PHE A 270 20.11 2.48 -3.81
C PHE A 270 20.79 2.13 -2.48
N LEU A 271 21.92 1.42 -2.49
CA LEU A 271 22.61 1.04 -1.27
C LEU A 271 23.10 2.26 -0.49
N ARG A 272 23.61 3.29 -1.18
CA ARG A 272 23.98 4.57 -0.56
C ARG A 272 22.75 5.28 0.05
N ALA A 273 21.65 5.37 -0.70
CA ALA A 273 20.43 6.01 -0.23
C ALA A 273 19.82 5.27 0.97
N ARG A 274 19.88 3.94 0.97
CA ARG A 274 19.43 3.11 2.10
C ARG A 274 20.28 3.33 3.35
N SER A 275 21.59 3.34 3.22
CA SER A 275 22.49 3.61 4.34
C SER A 275 22.26 5.01 4.91
N ALA A 276 22.15 6.01 4.05
CA ALA A 276 21.83 7.37 4.48
C ALA A 276 20.49 7.46 5.25
N ALA A 277 19.45 6.77 4.77
CA ALA A 277 18.15 6.74 5.45
C ALA A 277 18.20 6.07 6.83
N LEU A 278 18.99 5.00 7.00
CA LEU A 278 19.20 4.37 8.29
C LEU A 278 19.97 5.29 9.25
N THR A 279 21.04 5.91 8.77
CA THR A 279 21.82 6.87 9.56
C THR A 279 20.93 8.04 10.00
N GLU A 280 20.18 8.66 9.07
CA GLU A 280 19.24 9.73 9.38
C GLU A 280 18.23 9.33 10.47
N PHE A 281 17.71 8.11 10.41
CA PHE A 281 16.75 7.62 11.40
C PHE A 281 17.35 7.49 12.80
N PHE A 282 18.57 6.96 12.91
CA PHE A 282 19.23 6.75 14.21
C PHE A 282 19.84 8.05 14.78
N ASP A 283 20.19 9.02 13.92
CA ASP A 283 20.71 10.31 14.35
C ASP A 283 19.61 11.26 14.84
N ARG A 284 18.38 11.09 14.38
CA ARG A 284 17.20 11.75 14.93
C ARG A 284 16.91 11.14 16.30
N LYS A 285 17.40 11.80 17.34
CA LYS A 285 17.13 11.43 18.75
C LYS A 285 15.67 11.72 19.15
N GLU A 286 14.70 11.27 18.36
CA GLU A 286 13.28 11.45 18.63
C GLU A 286 12.64 10.14 19.10
#